data_d180fd9602c8c6dd0189400363f3c95d
#
_entry.id   d180fd9602c8c6dd0189400363f3c95d
#
_cell.length_a   1.000
_cell.length_b   1.000
_cell.length_c   1.000
_cell.angle_alpha   90.00
_cell.angle_beta   90.00
_cell.angle_gamma   90.00
#
_symmetry.space_group_name_H-M   'P 1'
#
loop_
_entity.id
_entity.type
_entity.pdbx_description
1 polymer ?
#
loop_
_entity_poly.entity_id
_entity_poly.type
_entity_poly.pdbx_seq_one_letter_code
_entity_poly.pdbx_strand_id
1 'polypeptide(L)'
;KNMNIKVDNVTKIIKKVKVLDHVSLEFESGEITGLKGINGSGKTMIMRIISGLIRPTEGKVFINGRELKKEMDFPESIGVLIDSPAFLDGYSAYDNLRYMASVKNKVSGEEIKDLLKKVELADAGKKKYKYFSLGMKQRLGIAAAIMEHPDIILIDEPTNALDSKGVEMVKCILQQEKERGALIVLTCHDYSVLKELSDSIYFIEEGRVVGYERQ
;
A
#
# COMPACT_ATOMS: atom_id res chain seq x y z
N LYS A 1 11.67 11.59 11.13
CA LYS A 1 12.52 10.38 11.11
C LYS A 1 12.68 9.99 9.65
N ASN A 2 13.91 9.89 9.14
CA ASN A 2 14.14 9.36 7.81
C ASN A 2 13.88 7.85 7.85
N MET A 3 12.74 7.42 7.33
CA MET A 3 12.39 6.02 7.12
C MET A 3 13.02 5.57 5.80
N ASN A 4 13.67 4.42 5.76
CA ASN A 4 14.11 3.79 4.53
C ASN A 4 13.81 2.29 4.51
N ILE A 5 13.63 1.76 3.32
CA ILE A 5 13.51 0.33 3.05
C ILE A 5 14.52 -0.04 1.99
N LYS A 6 15.32 -1.07 2.27
CA LYS A 6 16.24 -1.67 1.30
C LYS A 6 15.85 -3.12 1.06
N VAL A 7 15.53 -3.43 -0.18
CA VAL A 7 15.38 -4.81 -0.69
C VAL A 7 16.72 -5.19 -1.29
N ASP A 8 17.38 -6.20 -0.76
CA ASP A 8 18.75 -6.55 -1.11
C ASP A 8 18.81 -7.96 -1.71
N ASN A 9 18.98 -8.00 -3.03
CA ASN A 9 19.18 -9.22 -3.83
C ASN A 9 18.11 -10.30 -3.57
N VAL A 10 16.84 -9.90 -3.50
CA VAL A 10 15.73 -10.77 -3.13
C VAL A 10 15.31 -11.68 -4.27
N THR A 11 15.29 -12.99 -4.02
CA THR A 11 14.70 -14.01 -4.86
C THR A 11 13.53 -14.67 -4.16
N LYS A 12 12.41 -14.89 -4.88
CA LYS A 12 11.26 -15.64 -4.39
C LYS A 12 10.86 -16.75 -5.34
N ILE A 13 10.85 -17.99 -4.81
CA ILE A 13 10.43 -19.19 -5.53
C ILE A 13 9.16 -19.73 -4.90
N ILE A 14 8.13 -19.99 -5.71
CA ILE A 14 6.85 -20.59 -5.31
C ILE A 14 6.59 -21.79 -6.25
N LYS A 15 6.39 -22.97 -5.67
CA LYS A 15 6.13 -24.22 -6.45
C LYS A 15 7.10 -24.40 -7.64
N LYS A 16 8.39 -24.17 -7.40
CA LYS A 16 9.49 -24.24 -8.38
C LYS A 16 9.50 -23.14 -9.44
N VAL A 17 8.56 -22.18 -9.39
CA VAL A 17 8.56 -21.01 -10.27
C VAL A 17 9.24 -19.85 -9.57
N LYS A 18 10.22 -19.24 -10.22
CA LYS A 18 10.89 -18.04 -9.71
C LYS A 18 10.00 -16.82 -10.01
N VAL A 19 9.36 -16.29 -8.96
CA VAL A 19 8.45 -15.13 -9.05
C VAL A 19 9.21 -13.82 -8.95
N LEU A 20 10.29 -13.79 -8.17
CA LEU A 20 11.27 -12.70 -8.11
C LEU A 20 12.67 -13.28 -8.29
N ASP A 21 13.52 -12.55 -8.99
CA ASP A 21 14.87 -12.98 -9.37
C ASP A 21 15.88 -11.85 -9.13
N HIS A 22 16.62 -11.93 -8.01
CA HIS A 22 17.68 -10.98 -7.63
C HIS A 22 17.22 -9.51 -7.61
N VAL A 23 16.03 -9.24 -7.05
CA VAL A 23 15.47 -7.89 -6.98
C VAL A 23 16.18 -7.07 -5.91
N SER A 24 16.67 -5.89 -6.31
CA SER A 24 17.22 -4.88 -5.40
C SER A 24 16.52 -3.54 -5.62
N LEU A 25 15.99 -2.95 -4.54
CA LEU A 25 15.20 -1.71 -4.55
C LEU A 25 15.51 -0.91 -3.28
N GLU A 26 15.40 0.39 -3.39
CA GLU A 26 15.50 1.30 -2.25
C GLU A 26 14.32 2.28 -2.25
N PHE A 27 13.78 2.55 -1.06
CA PHE A 27 12.65 3.44 -0.87
C PHE A 27 12.93 4.35 0.32
N GLU A 28 12.52 5.62 0.21
CA GLU A 28 12.78 6.65 1.22
C GLU A 28 11.49 7.35 1.67
N SER A 29 11.51 7.86 2.90
CA SER A 29 10.41 8.66 3.46
C SER A 29 10.24 9.99 2.72
N GLY A 30 8.99 10.46 2.62
CA GLY A 30 8.65 11.68 1.90
C GLY A 30 8.69 11.52 0.37
N GLU A 31 8.74 10.28 -0.12
CA GLU A 31 8.67 9.95 -1.55
C GLU A 31 7.53 8.97 -1.83
N ILE A 32 6.94 9.12 -3.01
CA ILE A 32 6.03 8.15 -3.61
C ILE A 32 6.79 7.40 -4.70
N THR A 33 7.02 6.10 -4.50
CA THR A 33 7.67 5.24 -5.48
C THR A 33 6.65 4.35 -6.18
N GLY A 34 6.57 4.45 -7.49
CA GLY A 34 5.74 3.60 -8.34
C GLY A 34 6.44 2.29 -8.71
N LEU A 35 5.69 1.20 -8.77
CA LEU A 35 6.14 -0.05 -9.39
C LEU A 35 5.36 -0.28 -10.68
N LYS A 36 6.03 -0.26 -11.83
CA LYS A 36 5.45 -0.48 -13.16
C LYS A 36 5.81 -1.86 -13.69
N GLY A 37 4.85 -2.54 -14.28
CA GLY A 37 5.02 -3.84 -14.94
C GLY A 37 3.67 -4.47 -15.27
N ILE A 38 3.66 -5.45 -16.14
CA ILE A 38 2.45 -6.20 -16.49
C ILE A 38 1.95 -7.04 -15.31
N ASN A 39 0.73 -7.56 -15.40
CA ASN A 39 0.21 -8.50 -14.40
C ASN A 39 1.10 -9.75 -14.33
N GLY A 40 1.40 -10.18 -13.10
CA GLY A 40 2.30 -11.30 -12.86
C GLY A 40 3.79 -10.96 -12.93
N SER A 41 4.19 -9.70 -13.17
CA SER A 41 5.61 -9.30 -13.20
C SER A 41 6.32 -9.34 -11.84
N GLY A 42 5.59 -9.48 -10.72
CA GLY A 42 6.17 -9.59 -9.38
C GLY A 42 5.89 -8.39 -8.44
N LYS A 43 5.23 -7.31 -8.90
CA LYS A 43 4.96 -6.09 -8.09
C LYS A 43 4.29 -6.39 -6.75
N THR A 44 3.17 -7.09 -6.77
CA THR A 44 2.42 -7.47 -5.56
C THR A 44 3.29 -8.36 -4.64
N MET A 45 4.14 -9.23 -5.20
CA MET A 45 5.06 -10.06 -4.42
C MET A 45 6.11 -9.21 -3.71
N ILE A 46 6.66 -8.18 -4.36
CA ILE A 46 7.58 -7.21 -3.73
C ILE A 46 6.88 -6.55 -2.54
N MET A 47 5.65 -6.05 -2.71
CA MET A 47 4.89 -5.42 -1.61
C MET A 47 4.63 -6.38 -0.45
N ARG A 48 4.26 -7.64 -0.74
CA ARG A 48 4.04 -8.67 0.28
C ARG A 48 5.31 -9.01 1.05
N ILE A 49 6.47 -8.97 0.41
CA ILE A 49 7.76 -9.19 1.06
C ILE A 49 8.14 -8.00 1.93
N ILE A 50 8.02 -6.77 1.43
CA ILE A 50 8.29 -5.54 2.19
C ILE A 50 7.37 -5.42 3.41
N SER A 51 6.10 -5.79 3.28
CA SER A 51 5.15 -5.78 4.39
C SER A 51 5.41 -6.87 5.46
N GLY A 52 6.29 -7.82 5.17
CA GLY A 52 6.55 -8.96 6.05
C GLY A 52 5.50 -10.06 5.98
N LEU A 53 4.54 -10.01 5.07
CA LEU A 53 3.56 -11.08 4.86
C LEU A 53 4.18 -12.35 4.28
N ILE A 54 5.22 -12.20 3.47
CA ILE A 54 5.92 -13.30 2.82
C ILE A 54 7.44 -13.17 3.06
N ARG A 55 8.10 -14.27 3.39
CA ARG A 55 9.57 -14.32 3.46
C ARG A 55 10.17 -14.51 2.07
N PRO A 56 11.28 -13.81 1.73
CA PRO A 56 12.05 -14.14 0.54
C PRO A 56 12.60 -15.57 0.63
N THR A 57 12.93 -16.19 -0.51
CA THR A 57 13.65 -17.47 -0.56
C THR A 57 15.14 -17.23 -0.36
N GLU A 58 15.66 -16.15 -0.98
CA GLU A 58 17.04 -15.69 -0.86
C GLU A 58 17.04 -14.15 -0.79
N GLY A 59 18.14 -13.58 -0.31
CA GLY A 59 18.26 -12.14 -0.11
C GLY A 59 17.58 -11.67 1.17
N LYS A 60 17.52 -10.35 1.37
CA LYS A 60 17.08 -9.73 2.63
C LYS A 60 16.31 -8.45 2.37
N VAL A 61 15.49 -8.07 3.35
CA VAL A 61 14.86 -6.75 3.41
C VAL A 61 15.26 -6.08 4.71
N PHE A 62 15.65 -4.82 4.62
CA PHE A 62 16.00 -4.00 5.76
C PHE A 62 15.05 -2.81 5.87
N ILE A 63 14.60 -2.51 7.09
CA ILE A 63 13.81 -1.34 7.42
C ILE A 63 14.60 -0.55 8.46
N ASN A 64 15.05 0.65 8.11
CA ASN A 64 15.96 1.46 8.93
C ASN A 64 17.19 0.67 9.39
N GLY A 65 17.76 -0.15 8.51
CA GLY A 65 18.94 -0.97 8.80
C GLY A 65 18.66 -2.27 9.59
N ARG A 66 17.42 -2.50 10.08
CA ARG A 66 17.03 -3.72 10.80
C ARG A 66 16.49 -4.77 9.82
N GLU A 67 16.99 -5.99 9.90
CA GLU A 67 16.60 -7.08 9.00
C GLU A 67 15.18 -7.57 9.32
N LEU A 68 14.27 -7.43 8.33
CA LEU A 68 12.90 -7.94 8.41
C LEU A 68 12.90 -9.48 8.44
N LYS A 69 12.06 -10.07 9.27
CA LYS A 69 11.95 -11.53 9.51
C LYS A 69 13.10 -12.16 10.30
N LYS A 70 14.03 -11.34 10.81
CA LYS A 70 15.07 -11.75 11.73
C LYS A 70 15.07 -10.91 13.02
N GLU A 71 15.07 -9.60 12.89
CA GLU A 71 15.08 -8.66 14.01
C GLU A 71 13.67 -8.09 14.28
N MET A 72 12.77 -8.18 13.30
CA MET A 72 11.36 -7.84 13.41
C MET A 72 10.52 -8.73 12.50
N ASP A 73 9.33 -9.13 12.92
CA ASP A 73 8.42 -9.94 12.09
C ASP A 73 7.66 -9.09 11.07
N PHE A 74 7.29 -7.88 11.43
CA PHE A 74 6.57 -6.90 10.62
C PHE A 74 7.11 -5.50 10.87
N PRO A 75 6.99 -4.57 9.90
CA PRO A 75 7.26 -3.17 10.16
C PRO A 75 6.35 -2.63 11.27
N GLU A 76 6.90 -1.82 12.18
CA GLU A 76 6.17 -1.33 13.36
C GLU A 76 5.02 -0.37 13.00
N SER A 77 5.20 0.40 11.92
CA SER A 77 4.25 1.42 11.46
C SER A 77 4.02 1.26 9.96
N ILE A 78 3.01 0.46 9.61
CA ILE A 78 2.69 0.15 8.21
C ILE A 78 1.19 0.14 7.98
N GLY A 79 0.78 0.73 6.85
CA GLY A 79 -0.55 0.63 6.27
C GLY A 79 -0.48 -0.10 4.93
N VAL A 80 -1.38 -1.04 4.72
CA VAL A 80 -1.32 -1.95 3.57
C VAL A 80 -2.70 -2.08 2.92
N LEU A 81 -2.73 -1.88 1.62
CA LEU A 81 -3.84 -2.27 0.75
C LEU A 81 -3.25 -3.06 -0.41
N ILE A 82 -3.19 -4.37 -0.24
CA ILE A 82 -2.69 -5.33 -1.25
C ILE A 82 -3.84 -6.28 -1.60
N ASP A 83 -4.05 -6.51 -2.87
CA ASP A 83 -5.20 -7.25 -3.39
C ASP A 83 -6.54 -6.53 -3.09
N SER A 84 -7.64 -7.27 -3.10
CA SER A 84 -8.96 -6.72 -2.83
C SER A 84 -9.16 -6.51 -1.32
N PRO A 85 -9.64 -5.35 -0.89
CA PRO A 85 -9.93 -5.11 0.53
C PRO A 85 -11.02 -6.07 1.01
N ALA A 86 -10.77 -6.70 2.16
CA ALA A 86 -11.70 -7.62 2.80
C ALA A 86 -12.07 -7.08 4.20
N PHE A 87 -13.35 -6.78 4.38
CA PHE A 87 -13.92 -6.29 5.63
C PHE A 87 -15.09 -7.16 6.07
N LEU A 88 -15.63 -6.93 7.25
CA LEU A 88 -16.76 -7.67 7.78
C LEU A 88 -18.05 -7.27 7.05
N ASP A 89 -18.65 -8.19 6.33
CA ASP A 89 -19.81 -7.98 5.45
C ASP A 89 -21.04 -7.38 6.14
N GLY A 90 -21.26 -7.75 7.41
CA GLY A 90 -22.39 -7.31 8.20
C GLY A 90 -22.23 -5.94 8.87
N TYR A 91 -21.09 -5.28 8.71
CA TYR A 91 -20.73 -4.03 9.37
C TYR A 91 -20.74 -2.85 8.39
N SER A 92 -20.96 -1.64 8.92
CA SER A 92 -20.80 -0.40 8.14
C SER A 92 -19.31 -0.07 7.91
N ALA A 93 -19.02 0.95 7.10
CA ALA A 93 -17.65 1.47 6.95
C ALA A 93 -17.07 1.91 8.30
N TYR A 94 -17.85 2.68 9.06
CA TYR A 94 -17.45 3.16 10.38
C TYR A 94 -17.16 2.01 11.36
N ASP A 95 -18.05 1.02 11.44
CA ASP A 95 -17.89 -0.10 12.37
C ASP A 95 -16.67 -0.97 12.02
N ASN A 96 -16.42 -1.18 10.74
CA ASN A 96 -15.21 -1.89 10.26
C ASN A 96 -13.93 -1.16 10.67
N LEU A 97 -13.83 0.15 10.42
CA LEU A 97 -12.65 0.93 10.80
C LEU A 97 -12.50 1.00 12.31
N ARG A 98 -13.60 1.18 13.06
CA ARG A 98 -13.59 1.19 14.53
C ARG A 98 -13.10 -0.14 15.10
N TYR A 99 -13.54 -1.27 14.53
CA TYR A 99 -13.06 -2.59 14.93
C TYR A 99 -11.54 -2.72 14.73
N MET A 100 -11.03 -2.31 13.57
CA MET A 100 -9.59 -2.31 13.30
C MET A 100 -8.83 -1.37 14.24
N ALA A 101 -9.33 -0.16 14.46
CA ALA A 101 -8.73 0.83 15.37
C ALA A 101 -8.63 0.33 16.81
N SER A 102 -9.57 -0.53 17.24
CA SER A 102 -9.60 -1.07 18.61
C SER A 102 -8.41 -1.97 18.95
N VAL A 103 -7.71 -2.49 17.93
CA VAL A 103 -6.53 -3.37 18.14
C VAL A 103 -5.37 -2.60 18.79
N LYS A 104 -5.13 -1.37 18.37
CA LYS A 104 -4.04 -0.52 18.86
C LYS A 104 -4.51 0.68 19.69
N ASN A 105 -5.83 0.95 19.69
CA ASN A 105 -6.44 2.10 20.37
C ASN A 105 -5.80 3.47 20.07
N LYS A 106 -5.34 3.67 18.81
CA LYS A 106 -4.63 4.88 18.42
C LYS A 106 -5.52 5.91 17.71
N VAL A 107 -6.72 5.52 17.27
CA VAL A 107 -7.62 6.34 16.47
C VAL A 107 -8.98 6.47 17.14
N SER A 108 -9.42 7.69 17.33
CA SER A 108 -10.71 8.02 17.94
C SER A 108 -11.88 7.85 16.95
N GLY A 109 -13.11 7.80 17.48
CA GLY A 109 -14.29 7.74 16.63
C GLY A 109 -14.49 8.98 15.76
N GLU A 110 -14.04 10.15 16.20
CA GLU A 110 -14.13 11.39 15.40
C GLU A 110 -13.13 11.36 14.25
N GLU A 111 -11.89 10.92 14.49
CA GLU A 111 -10.90 10.75 13.43
C GLU A 111 -11.37 9.77 12.37
N ILE A 112 -12.05 8.67 12.76
CA ILE A 112 -12.66 7.74 11.79
C ILE A 112 -13.73 8.43 10.95
N LYS A 113 -14.59 9.28 11.54
CA LYS A 113 -15.62 10.02 10.79
C LYS A 113 -15.00 11.00 9.80
N ASP A 114 -13.94 11.71 10.21
CA ASP A 114 -13.24 12.64 9.32
C ASP A 114 -12.51 11.90 8.20
N LEU A 115 -11.92 10.75 8.48
CA LEU A 115 -11.33 9.88 7.47
C LEU A 115 -12.39 9.39 6.46
N LEU A 116 -13.58 8.99 6.91
CA LEU A 116 -14.67 8.61 6.01
C LEU A 116 -15.15 9.76 5.13
N LYS A 117 -15.14 11.01 5.64
CA LYS A 117 -15.38 12.20 4.79
C LYS A 117 -14.27 12.35 3.75
N LYS A 118 -13.01 12.22 4.18
CA LYS A 118 -11.83 12.34 3.32
C LYS A 118 -11.85 11.36 2.13
N VAL A 119 -12.32 10.13 2.34
CA VAL A 119 -12.48 9.12 1.28
C VAL A 119 -13.86 9.11 0.63
N GLU A 120 -14.69 10.13 0.86
CA GLU A 120 -16.05 10.28 0.32
C GLU A 120 -16.97 9.09 0.61
N LEU A 121 -16.90 8.54 1.81
CA LEU A 121 -17.78 7.48 2.32
C LEU A 121 -18.69 7.94 3.47
N ALA A 122 -18.72 9.25 3.82
CA ALA A 122 -19.56 9.76 4.88
C ALA A 122 -21.06 9.46 4.65
N ASP A 123 -21.51 9.61 3.40
CA ASP A 123 -22.91 9.36 2.99
C ASP A 123 -23.30 7.89 2.94
N ALA A 124 -22.32 6.97 3.04
CA ALA A 124 -22.61 5.54 3.15
C ALA A 124 -23.38 5.20 4.43
N GLY A 125 -23.26 6.03 5.48
CA GLY A 125 -24.00 5.93 6.73
C GLY A 125 -23.91 4.53 7.35
N LYS A 126 -25.09 3.89 7.59
CA LYS A 126 -25.21 2.54 8.14
C LYS A 126 -25.22 1.43 7.09
N LYS A 127 -24.98 1.75 5.80
CA LYS A 127 -24.92 0.76 4.74
C LYS A 127 -23.86 -0.29 5.04
N LYS A 128 -24.24 -1.57 4.94
CA LYS A 128 -23.35 -2.69 5.23
C LYS A 128 -22.36 -2.94 4.09
N TYR A 129 -21.13 -3.33 4.42
CA TYR A 129 -20.04 -3.56 3.47
C TYR A 129 -20.40 -4.51 2.32
N LYS A 130 -21.19 -5.57 2.57
CA LYS A 130 -21.64 -6.49 1.52
C LYS A 130 -22.43 -5.82 0.39
N TYR A 131 -22.99 -4.64 0.62
CA TYR A 131 -23.73 -3.86 -0.37
C TYR A 131 -22.89 -2.72 -1.00
N PHE A 132 -21.59 -2.64 -0.68
CA PHE A 132 -20.71 -1.64 -1.27
C PHE A 132 -20.42 -1.96 -2.73
N SER A 133 -20.36 -0.92 -3.57
CA SER A 133 -19.77 -1.01 -4.90
C SER A 133 -18.26 -1.27 -4.80
N LEU A 134 -17.64 -1.69 -5.90
CA LEU A 134 -16.18 -1.88 -5.93
C LEU A 134 -15.44 -0.59 -5.57
N GLY A 135 -15.88 0.57 -6.08
CA GLY A 135 -15.30 1.86 -5.73
C GLY A 135 -15.45 2.21 -4.24
N MET A 136 -16.61 1.91 -3.62
CA MET A 136 -16.78 2.10 -2.16
C MET A 136 -15.85 1.17 -1.35
N LYS A 137 -15.67 -0.06 -1.79
CA LYS A 137 -14.74 -1.01 -1.17
C LYS A 137 -13.31 -0.53 -1.28
N GLN A 138 -12.91 -0.01 -2.43
CA GLN A 138 -11.59 0.56 -2.66
C GLN A 138 -11.33 1.77 -1.75
N ARG A 139 -12.28 2.71 -1.67
CA ARG A 139 -12.21 3.87 -0.78
C ARG A 139 -12.05 3.47 0.69
N LEU A 140 -12.78 2.44 1.14
CA LEU A 140 -12.65 1.93 2.51
C LEU A 140 -11.29 1.28 2.75
N GLY A 141 -10.75 0.54 1.76
CA GLY A 141 -9.41 -0.03 1.81
C GLY A 141 -8.31 1.01 1.95
N ILE A 142 -8.41 2.10 1.18
CA ILE A 142 -7.50 3.25 1.29
C ILE A 142 -7.61 3.88 2.68
N ALA A 143 -8.83 4.12 3.17
CA ALA A 143 -9.05 4.64 4.52
C ALA A 143 -8.36 3.78 5.58
N ALA A 144 -8.55 2.47 5.53
CA ALA A 144 -7.92 1.54 6.49
C ALA A 144 -6.39 1.59 6.41
N ALA A 145 -5.83 1.70 5.20
CA ALA A 145 -4.37 1.74 5.03
C ALA A 145 -3.72 2.99 5.62
N ILE A 146 -4.43 4.15 5.64
CA ILE A 146 -3.87 5.41 6.14
C ILE A 146 -4.36 5.80 7.54
N MET A 147 -5.32 5.06 8.11
CA MET A 147 -6.07 5.43 9.33
C MET A 147 -5.19 5.75 10.54
N GLU A 148 -4.10 5.03 10.73
CA GLU A 148 -3.19 5.20 11.88
C GLU A 148 -1.99 6.13 11.56
N HIS A 149 -2.03 6.85 10.46
CA HIS A 149 -0.91 7.67 9.96
C HIS A 149 0.42 6.89 9.92
N PRO A 150 0.48 5.75 9.23
CA PRO A 150 1.65 4.89 9.23
C PRO A 150 2.85 5.56 8.53
N ASP A 151 4.07 5.17 8.96
CA ASP A 151 5.31 5.65 8.35
C ASP A 151 5.56 5.01 6.97
N ILE A 152 5.02 3.80 6.76
CA ILE A 152 5.11 3.05 5.50
C ILE A 152 3.69 2.81 4.97
N ILE A 153 3.44 3.14 3.71
CA ILE A 153 2.16 2.91 3.02
C ILE A 153 2.41 2.10 1.75
N LEU A 154 1.82 0.93 1.67
CA LEU A 154 1.89 0.05 0.50
C LEU A 154 0.48 -0.10 -0.09
N ILE A 155 0.27 0.38 -1.31
CA ILE A 155 -1.05 0.34 -1.96
C ILE A 155 -0.93 -0.25 -3.36
N ASP A 156 -1.55 -1.41 -3.54
CA ASP A 156 -1.66 -2.07 -4.85
C ASP A 156 -2.91 -1.55 -5.57
N GLU A 157 -2.73 -0.91 -6.74
CA GLU A 157 -3.79 -0.38 -7.60
C GLU A 157 -4.77 0.58 -6.89
N PRO A 158 -4.33 1.69 -6.27
CA PRO A 158 -5.19 2.58 -5.49
C PRO A 158 -6.34 3.20 -6.27
N THR A 159 -6.21 3.35 -7.59
CA THR A 159 -7.20 3.98 -8.46
C THR A 159 -8.17 3.00 -9.13
N ASN A 160 -8.01 1.70 -8.87
CA ASN A 160 -8.87 0.69 -9.46
C ASN A 160 -10.34 0.87 -9.04
N ALA A 161 -11.26 0.72 -10.00
CA ALA A 161 -12.71 0.89 -9.82
C ALA A 161 -13.16 2.30 -9.36
N LEU A 162 -12.31 3.31 -9.46
CA LEU A 162 -12.64 4.70 -9.16
C LEU A 162 -12.91 5.48 -10.45
N ASP A 163 -13.84 6.44 -10.36
CA ASP A 163 -14.05 7.46 -11.37
C ASP A 163 -12.95 8.56 -11.29
N SER A 164 -12.96 9.50 -12.22
CA SER A 164 -11.96 10.59 -12.26
C SER A 164 -11.91 11.39 -10.96
N LYS A 165 -13.07 11.64 -10.31
CA LYS A 165 -13.13 12.32 -9.03
C LYS A 165 -12.48 11.50 -7.91
N GLY A 166 -12.71 10.19 -7.91
CA GLY A 166 -12.06 9.26 -6.97
C GLY A 166 -10.55 9.17 -7.17
N VAL A 167 -10.07 9.24 -8.42
CA VAL A 167 -8.63 9.31 -8.72
C VAL A 167 -8.01 10.58 -8.14
N GLU A 168 -8.64 11.75 -8.32
CA GLU A 168 -8.17 13.02 -7.74
C GLU A 168 -8.18 12.99 -6.20
N MET A 169 -9.20 12.39 -5.59
CA MET A 169 -9.22 12.17 -4.13
C MET A 169 -8.00 11.34 -3.67
N VAL A 170 -7.67 10.24 -4.37
CA VAL A 170 -6.50 9.41 -4.06
C VAL A 170 -5.21 10.20 -4.18
N LYS A 171 -5.03 10.97 -5.27
CA LYS A 171 -3.86 11.83 -5.47
C LYS A 171 -3.67 12.80 -4.29
N CYS A 172 -4.75 13.49 -3.90
CA CYS A 172 -4.73 14.42 -2.77
C CYS A 172 -4.33 13.73 -1.45
N ILE A 173 -4.87 12.54 -1.19
CA ILE A 173 -4.56 11.75 0.01
C ILE A 173 -3.10 11.35 0.03
N LEU A 174 -2.59 10.77 -1.07
CA LEU A 174 -1.21 10.30 -1.14
C LEU A 174 -0.21 11.46 -1.03
N GLN A 175 -0.52 12.62 -1.64
CA GLN A 175 0.30 13.81 -1.52
C GLN A 175 0.38 14.30 -0.06
N GLN A 176 -0.75 14.33 0.67
CA GLN A 176 -0.77 14.70 2.09
C GLN A 176 0.04 13.72 2.95
N GLU A 177 -0.05 12.41 2.70
CA GLU A 177 0.73 11.41 3.43
C GLU A 177 2.23 11.53 3.12
N LYS A 178 2.59 11.83 1.87
CA LYS A 178 3.98 12.14 1.47
C LYS A 178 4.50 13.38 2.20
N GLU A 179 3.74 14.48 2.22
CA GLU A 179 4.12 15.72 2.91
C GLU A 179 4.29 15.53 4.42
N ARG A 180 3.53 14.60 5.02
CA ARG A 180 3.72 14.16 6.41
C ARG A 180 5.03 13.40 6.60
N GLY A 181 5.68 12.95 5.53
CA GLY A 181 6.93 12.20 5.55
C GLY A 181 6.75 10.69 5.45
N ALA A 182 5.58 10.19 5.08
CA ALA A 182 5.39 8.76 4.85
C ALA A 182 6.23 8.27 3.64
N LEU A 183 6.72 7.05 3.72
CA LEU A 183 7.29 6.30 2.62
C LEU A 183 6.15 5.57 1.92
N ILE A 184 5.90 5.86 0.64
CA ILE A 184 4.77 5.33 -0.09
C ILE A 184 5.26 4.50 -1.28
N VAL A 185 4.78 3.26 -1.38
CA VAL A 185 5.00 2.40 -2.55
C VAL A 185 3.64 2.03 -3.14
N LEU A 186 3.47 2.27 -4.43
CA LEU A 186 2.22 1.96 -5.10
C LEU A 186 2.43 1.32 -6.48
N THR A 187 1.39 0.62 -6.95
CA THR A 187 1.28 0.18 -8.34
C THR A 187 0.12 0.91 -9.01
N CYS A 188 0.13 1.00 -10.33
CA CYS A 188 -1.02 1.42 -11.11
C CYS A 188 -0.93 0.82 -12.53
N HIS A 189 -2.08 0.39 -13.08
CA HIS A 189 -2.14 -0.09 -14.46
C HIS A 189 -1.91 1.04 -15.46
N ASP A 190 -2.52 2.19 -15.22
CA ASP A 190 -2.36 3.38 -16.05
C ASP A 190 -1.01 4.05 -15.75
N TYR A 191 -0.13 4.03 -16.73
CA TYR A 191 1.20 4.62 -16.60
C TYR A 191 1.16 6.15 -16.45
N SER A 192 0.22 6.82 -17.08
CA SER A 192 0.09 8.28 -16.96
C SER A 192 -0.29 8.68 -15.54
N VAL A 193 -1.23 7.95 -14.94
CA VAL A 193 -1.63 8.14 -13.53
C VAL A 193 -0.47 7.78 -12.58
N LEU A 194 0.23 6.67 -12.83
CA LEU A 194 1.39 6.29 -12.03
C LEU A 194 2.47 7.37 -12.07
N LYS A 195 2.74 7.92 -13.25
CA LYS A 195 3.72 8.97 -13.46
C LYS A 195 3.35 10.28 -12.75
N GLU A 196 2.07 10.65 -12.76
CA GLU A 196 1.59 11.83 -12.03
C GLU A 196 1.66 11.68 -10.50
N LEU A 197 1.51 10.44 -10.00
CA LEU A 197 1.51 10.16 -8.57
C LEU A 197 2.91 10.00 -7.96
N SER A 198 3.89 9.55 -8.77
CA SER A 198 5.17 9.04 -8.27
C SER A 198 6.30 10.04 -8.47
N ASP A 199 7.21 10.13 -7.51
CA ASP A 199 8.50 10.84 -7.64
C ASP A 199 9.55 9.99 -8.37
N SER A 200 9.41 8.67 -8.25
CA SER A 200 10.28 7.69 -8.91
C SER A 200 9.50 6.44 -9.29
N ILE A 201 9.96 5.74 -10.31
CA ILE A 201 9.30 4.53 -10.82
C ILE A 201 10.34 3.46 -11.09
N TYR A 202 10.15 2.27 -10.51
CA TYR A 202 10.86 1.07 -10.89
C TYR A 202 10.05 0.26 -11.91
N PHE A 203 10.71 -0.20 -12.95
CA PHE A 203 10.13 -1.06 -13.98
C PHE A 203 10.45 -2.52 -13.66
N ILE A 204 9.40 -3.34 -13.55
CA ILE A 204 9.50 -4.75 -13.15
C ILE A 204 9.00 -5.63 -14.29
N GLU A 205 9.86 -6.52 -14.76
CA GLU A 205 9.54 -7.52 -15.80
C GLU A 205 10.05 -8.89 -15.36
N GLU A 206 9.21 -9.91 -15.48
CA GLU A 206 9.55 -11.31 -15.16
C GLU A 206 10.27 -11.48 -13.81
N GLY A 207 9.82 -10.75 -12.80
CA GLY A 207 10.39 -10.79 -11.46
C GLY A 207 11.73 -10.07 -11.29
N ARG A 208 12.15 -9.25 -12.24
CA ARG A 208 13.42 -8.48 -12.22
C ARG A 208 13.17 -6.99 -12.32
N VAL A 209 14.08 -6.21 -11.76
CA VAL A 209 14.13 -4.77 -12.01
C VAL A 209 14.86 -4.54 -13.31
N VAL A 210 14.16 -3.96 -14.30
CA VAL A 210 14.71 -3.70 -15.64
C VAL A 210 14.94 -2.22 -15.91
N GLY A 211 14.48 -1.33 -15.04
CA GLY A 211 14.68 0.10 -15.18
C GLY A 211 14.27 0.89 -13.96
N TYR A 212 14.72 2.14 -13.89
CA TYR A 212 14.40 3.13 -12.87
C TYR A 212 14.30 4.51 -13.50
N GLU A 213 13.28 5.28 -13.14
CA GLU A 213 13.07 6.65 -13.58
C GLU A 213 12.82 7.52 -12.33
N ARG A 214 13.50 8.65 -12.22
CA ARG A 214 13.21 9.71 -11.24
C ARG A 214 12.62 10.91 -11.96
N GLN A 215 11.58 11.51 -11.39
CA GLN A 215 10.85 12.62 -11.97
C GLN A 215 11.34 13.97 -11.45
#